data_e85f07c0f2c1b2cbb18e25ddab7acf2f
#
_entry.id   e85f07c0f2c1b2cbb18e25ddab7acf2f
#
_cell.length_a   1.000
_cell.length_b   1.000
_cell.length_c   1.000
_cell.angle_alpha   90.00
_cell.angle_beta   90.00
_cell.angle_gamma   90.00
#
_symmetry.space_group_name_H-M   'P 1'
#
loop_
_entity.id
_entity.type
_entity.pdbx_description
1 polymer ?
#
loop_
_entity_poly.entity_id
_entity_poly.type
_entity_poly.pdbx_seq_one_letter_code
_entity_poly.pdbx_strand_id
1 'polypeptide(L)'
;MRESGVTLLELLVTLTIVMVLASVALPLSRVSAKRSHEIEFRQHLRNMRAAIDTFKMEWNRDGDVLLGPLCVKNKLSCKDVSSIYGYPKSLEMLLGVKLTSEEATVRGTTIRRYLRNLPLDPLTGKADWQFRCYKDAPNASSWCGDDVYDVMTASQEMALDGTKYRDW
;
A
#
# COMPACT_ATOMS: atom_id res chain seq x y z
N MET A 1 41.26 44.35 17.61
CA MET A 1 40.77 43.04 17.10
C MET A 1 41.57 42.78 15.82
N ARG A 2 42.37 41.68 15.79
CA ARG A 2 43.09 41.27 14.57
C ARG A 2 42.11 40.52 13.69
N GLU A 3 41.66 41.10 12.60
CA GLU A 3 40.95 40.40 11.56
C GLU A 3 41.99 39.58 10.77
N SER A 4 42.01 38.27 11.01
CA SER A 4 42.80 37.35 10.21
C SER A 4 42.02 37.05 8.93
N GLY A 5 42.47 37.63 7.82
CA GLY A 5 41.92 37.33 6.49
C GLY A 5 42.24 35.88 6.07
N VAL A 6 41.29 35.19 5.46
CA VAL A 6 41.48 33.83 4.88
C VAL A 6 42.38 33.95 3.65
N THR A 7 43.39 33.08 3.55
CA THR A 7 44.26 33.06 2.38
C THR A 7 43.60 32.35 1.20
N LEU A 8 43.93 32.72 -0.03
CA LEU A 8 43.44 32.11 -1.25
C LEU A 8 43.74 30.59 -1.28
N LEU A 9 44.90 30.19 -0.77
CA LEU A 9 45.31 28.79 -0.65
C LEU A 9 44.42 28.02 0.31
N GLU A 10 44.05 28.60 1.46
CA GLU A 10 43.17 27.99 2.44
C GLU A 10 41.75 27.77 1.88
N LEU A 11 41.23 28.75 1.13
CA LEU A 11 39.94 28.64 0.44
C LEU A 11 39.99 27.57 -0.64
N LEU A 12 41.10 27.43 -1.39
CA LEU A 12 41.22 26.39 -2.41
C LEU A 12 41.30 25.00 -1.81
N VAL A 13 42.01 24.83 -0.70
CA VAL A 13 42.08 23.53 0.02
C VAL A 13 40.72 23.16 0.62
N THR A 14 40.01 24.09 1.24
CA THR A 14 38.68 23.81 1.81
C THR A 14 37.67 23.44 0.73
N LEU A 15 37.67 24.11 -0.44
CA LEU A 15 36.82 23.76 -1.57
C LEU A 15 37.12 22.37 -2.11
N THR A 16 38.38 21.97 -2.24
CA THR A 16 38.72 20.63 -2.70
C THR A 16 38.25 19.54 -1.74
N ILE A 17 38.41 19.74 -0.43
CA ILE A 17 37.92 18.81 0.60
C ILE A 17 36.38 18.69 0.51
N VAL A 18 35.64 19.80 0.43
CA VAL A 18 34.18 19.78 0.31
C VAL A 18 33.73 19.08 -0.96
N MET A 19 34.38 19.28 -2.11
CA MET A 19 34.06 18.58 -3.36
C MET A 19 34.27 17.06 -3.22
N VAL A 20 35.36 16.62 -2.60
CA VAL A 20 35.62 15.20 -2.37
C VAL A 20 34.55 14.60 -1.46
N LEU A 21 34.19 15.24 -0.37
CA LEU A 21 33.13 14.78 0.53
C LEU A 21 31.76 14.75 -0.15
N ALA A 22 31.42 15.78 -0.91
CA ALA A 22 30.17 15.86 -1.65
C ALA A 22 30.03 14.74 -2.70
N SER A 23 31.14 14.35 -3.37
CA SER A 23 31.14 13.30 -4.38
C SER A 23 30.68 11.93 -3.82
N VAL A 24 30.94 11.66 -2.56
CA VAL A 24 30.53 10.42 -1.87
C VAL A 24 29.16 10.57 -1.21
N ALA A 25 28.86 11.72 -0.62
CA ALA A 25 27.62 11.95 0.13
C ALA A 25 26.37 11.92 -0.77
N LEU A 26 26.45 12.50 -1.99
CA LEU A 26 25.30 12.56 -2.90
C LEU A 26 24.78 11.19 -3.36
N PRO A 27 25.60 10.25 -3.85
CA PRO A 27 25.09 8.93 -4.23
C PRO A 27 24.55 8.14 -3.04
N LEU A 28 25.19 8.25 -1.87
CA LEU A 28 24.75 7.56 -0.67
C LEU A 28 23.37 8.04 -0.21
N SER A 29 23.10 9.34 -0.27
CA SER A 29 21.80 9.90 0.10
C SER A 29 20.66 9.40 -0.81
N ARG A 30 20.91 9.24 -2.11
CA ARG A 30 19.93 8.69 -3.08
C ARG A 30 19.58 7.23 -2.76
N VAL A 31 20.58 6.41 -2.47
CA VAL A 31 20.35 4.99 -2.09
C VAL A 31 19.58 4.91 -0.77
N SER A 32 19.92 5.74 0.21
CA SER A 32 19.22 5.79 1.50
C SER A 32 17.75 6.21 1.33
N ALA A 33 17.46 7.22 0.51
CA ALA A 33 16.10 7.66 0.22
C ALA A 33 15.30 6.56 -0.47
N LYS A 34 15.88 5.89 -1.49
CA LYS A 34 15.22 4.78 -2.19
C LYS A 34 14.88 3.63 -1.22
N ARG A 35 15.81 3.28 -0.33
CA ARG A 35 15.59 2.25 0.70
C ARG A 35 14.44 2.62 1.65
N SER A 36 14.33 3.90 2.04
CA SER A 36 13.22 4.37 2.88
C SER A 36 11.87 4.18 2.18
N HIS A 37 11.76 4.57 0.90
CA HIS A 37 10.54 4.36 0.11
C HIS A 37 10.19 2.86 -0.06
N GLU A 38 11.19 1.99 -0.24
CA GLU A 38 10.96 0.54 -0.32
C GLU A 38 10.39 -0.04 0.97
N ILE A 39 10.89 0.40 2.13
CA ILE A 39 10.39 -0.05 3.44
C ILE A 39 8.94 0.40 3.63
N GLU A 40 8.65 1.67 3.33
CA GLU A 40 7.30 2.23 3.43
C GLU A 40 6.33 1.51 2.49
N PHE A 41 6.74 1.28 1.24
CA PHE A 41 5.96 0.55 0.25
C PHE A 41 5.60 -0.87 0.72
N ARG A 42 6.57 -1.64 1.20
CA ARG A 42 6.33 -2.98 1.76
C ARG A 42 5.38 -2.94 2.96
N GLN A 43 5.45 -1.91 3.78
CA GLN A 43 4.54 -1.74 4.92
C GLN A 43 3.11 -1.46 4.44
N HIS A 44 2.93 -0.58 3.44
CA HIS A 44 1.62 -0.29 2.86
C HIS A 44 1.00 -1.55 2.24
N LEU A 45 1.77 -2.32 1.45
CA LEU A 45 1.31 -3.60 0.88
C LEU A 45 0.85 -4.57 1.97
N ARG A 46 1.67 -4.79 3.01
CA ARG A 46 1.30 -5.68 4.13
C ARG A 46 0.02 -5.23 4.82
N ASN A 47 -0.13 -3.94 5.06
CA ASN A 47 -1.31 -3.40 5.73
C ASN A 47 -2.58 -3.59 4.88
N MET A 48 -2.49 -3.33 3.56
CA MET A 48 -3.62 -3.51 2.65
C MET A 48 -4.00 -4.99 2.49
N ARG A 49 -3.01 -5.88 2.30
CA ARG A 49 -3.23 -7.33 2.22
C ARG A 49 -3.86 -7.88 3.50
N ALA A 50 -3.37 -7.47 4.66
CA ALA A 50 -3.95 -7.86 5.95
C ALA A 50 -5.39 -7.36 6.12
N ALA A 51 -5.72 -6.18 5.60
CA ALA A 51 -7.08 -5.65 5.61
C ALA A 51 -8.00 -6.46 4.66
N ILE A 52 -7.52 -6.83 3.46
CA ILE A 52 -8.23 -7.70 2.52
C ILE A 52 -8.50 -9.07 3.14
N ASP A 53 -7.49 -9.68 3.78
CA ASP A 53 -7.62 -10.99 4.42
C ASP A 53 -8.61 -10.94 5.59
N THR A 54 -8.57 -9.89 6.40
CA THR A 54 -9.52 -9.67 7.50
C THR A 54 -10.94 -9.49 6.96
N PHE A 55 -11.10 -8.72 5.88
CA PHE A 55 -12.38 -8.57 5.20
C PHE A 55 -12.89 -9.92 4.72
N LYS A 56 -12.05 -10.71 4.03
CA LYS A 56 -12.42 -12.04 3.55
C LYS A 56 -12.87 -12.95 4.69
N MET A 57 -12.17 -12.98 5.81
CA MET A 57 -12.58 -13.80 6.95
C MET A 57 -13.99 -13.44 7.47
N GLU A 58 -14.33 -12.16 7.49
CA GLU A 58 -15.62 -11.68 8.01
C GLU A 58 -16.76 -11.74 6.97
N TRP A 59 -16.46 -11.50 5.69
CA TRP A 59 -17.43 -11.45 4.59
C TRP A 59 -17.32 -12.63 3.62
N ASN A 60 -16.69 -13.73 4.05
CA ASN A 60 -16.47 -14.89 3.21
C ASN A 60 -17.78 -15.48 2.70
N ARG A 61 -17.78 -15.85 1.43
CA ARG A 61 -18.84 -16.64 0.79
C ARG A 61 -18.24 -17.48 -0.34
N ASP A 62 -18.96 -18.54 -0.70
CA ASP A 62 -18.67 -19.36 -1.87
C ASP A 62 -19.94 -19.41 -2.73
N GLY A 63 -19.90 -18.64 -3.82
CA GLY A 63 -21.11 -18.40 -4.61
C GLY A 63 -22.23 -17.76 -3.78
N ASP A 64 -23.31 -18.50 -3.59
CA ASP A 64 -24.47 -18.09 -2.77
C ASP A 64 -24.40 -18.56 -1.31
N VAL A 65 -23.43 -19.41 -0.97
CA VAL A 65 -23.23 -19.92 0.40
C VAL A 65 -22.51 -18.86 1.24
N LEU A 66 -23.16 -18.35 2.27
CA LEU A 66 -22.63 -17.34 3.18
C LEU A 66 -21.87 -18.03 4.31
N LEU A 67 -20.56 -17.78 4.40
CA LEU A 67 -19.65 -18.47 5.32
C LEU A 67 -19.14 -17.55 6.44
N GLY A 68 -18.81 -16.30 6.10
CA GLY A 68 -18.27 -15.34 7.05
C GLY A 68 -19.31 -14.84 8.06
N PRO A 69 -18.91 -14.56 9.31
CA PRO A 69 -19.82 -14.18 10.38
C PRO A 69 -20.62 -12.90 10.09
N LEU A 70 -20.01 -11.90 9.47
CA LEU A 70 -20.70 -10.67 9.07
C LEU A 70 -21.57 -10.88 7.83
N CYS A 71 -21.13 -11.74 6.91
CA CYS A 71 -21.89 -12.09 5.72
C CYS A 71 -23.21 -12.79 6.09
N VAL A 72 -23.18 -13.76 7.00
CA VAL A 72 -24.37 -14.49 7.49
C VAL A 72 -25.35 -13.54 8.17
N LYS A 73 -24.86 -12.60 8.98
CA LYS A 73 -25.69 -11.62 9.70
C LYS A 73 -26.24 -10.50 8.81
N ASN A 74 -25.49 -10.10 7.76
CA ASN A 74 -25.83 -9.00 6.87
C ASN A 74 -26.03 -9.48 5.43
N LYS A 75 -26.93 -10.43 5.22
CA LYS A 75 -27.14 -11.15 3.95
C LYS A 75 -27.26 -10.26 2.72
N LEU A 76 -28.02 -9.16 2.81
CA LEU A 76 -28.21 -8.22 1.71
C LEU A 76 -26.90 -7.48 1.40
N SER A 77 -26.30 -6.86 2.41
CA SER A 77 -25.05 -6.11 2.25
C SER A 77 -23.88 -7.01 1.83
N CYS A 78 -23.88 -8.29 2.23
CA CYS A 78 -22.80 -9.21 1.88
C CYS A 78 -22.64 -9.36 0.36
N LYS A 79 -23.74 -9.56 -0.37
CA LYS A 79 -23.70 -9.70 -1.83
C LYS A 79 -23.28 -8.42 -2.55
N ASP A 80 -23.50 -7.25 -1.93
CA ASP A 80 -23.13 -5.97 -2.50
C ASP A 80 -21.64 -5.67 -2.33
N VAL A 81 -21.05 -6.04 -1.18
CA VAL A 81 -19.68 -5.66 -0.82
C VAL A 81 -18.64 -6.73 -1.14
N SER A 82 -19.02 -8.03 -1.13
CA SER A 82 -18.09 -9.13 -1.41
C SER A 82 -18.36 -9.81 -2.74
N SER A 83 -17.30 -10.29 -3.38
CA SER A 83 -17.36 -11.12 -4.58
C SER A 83 -17.85 -12.53 -4.25
N ILE A 84 -18.07 -13.36 -5.28
CA ILE A 84 -18.44 -14.78 -5.10
C ILE A 84 -17.38 -15.60 -4.36
N TYR A 85 -16.14 -15.10 -4.27
CA TYR A 85 -15.02 -15.70 -3.55
C TYR A 85 -14.81 -15.09 -2.16
N GLY A 86 -15.65 -14.15 -1.74
CA GLY A 86 -15.57 -13.49 -0.44
C GLY A 86 -14.57 -12.34 -0.34
N TYR A 87 -13.94 -11.92 -1.43
CA TYR A 87 -13.06 -10.75 -1.47
C TYR A 87 -13.83 -9.46 -1.69
N PRO A 88 -13.31 -8.29 -1.24
CA PRO A 88 -13.98 -7.02 -1.46
C PRO A 88 -14.09 -6.70 -2.95
N LYS A 89 -15.22 -6.15 -3.38
CA LYS A 89 -15.43 -5.76 -4.80
C LYS A 89 -14.59 -4.55 -5.20
N SER A 90 -14.25 -3.69 -4.25
CA SER A 90 -13.36 -2.56 -4.47
C SER A 90 -12.56 -2.24 -3.22
N LEU A 91 -11.47 -1.49 -3.37
CA LEU A 91 -10.61 -1.12 -2.26
C LEU A 91 -11.30 -0.18 -1.26
N GLU A 92 -12.28 0.62 -1.73
CA GLU A 92 -13.08 1.52 -0.90
C GLU A 92 -13.91 0.78 0.14
N MET A 93 -14.29 -0.49 -0.13
CA MET A 93 -15.01 -1.33 0.84
C MET A 93 -14.19 -1.54 2.13
N LEU A 94 -12.86 -1.45 2.05
CA LEU A 94 -12.01 -1.54 3.23
C LEU A 94 -12.07 -0.30 4.13
N LEU A 95 -12.48 0.87 3.58
CA LEU A 95 -12.67 2.09 4.36
C LEU A 95 -13.92 2.06 5.22
N GLY A 96 -14.95 1.30 4.79
CA GLY A 96 -16.14 1.14 5.60
C GLY A 96 -17.30 0.43 4.92
N VAL A 97 -17.77 -0.62 5.55
CA VAL A 97 -18.98 -1.35 5.18
C VAL A 97 -20.07 -1.04 6.19
N LYS A 98 -21.25 -0.65 5.71
CA LYS A 98 -22.42 -0.45 6.56
C LYS A 98 -22.97 -1.80 7.03
N LEU A 99 -23.15 -1.91 8.34
CA LEU A 99 -23.80 -3.07 8.97
C LEU A 99 -25.31 -2.79 9.08
N THR A 100 -26.11 -3.78 8.69
CA THR A 100 -27.59 -3.70 8.69
C THR A 100 -28.23 -4.63 9.71
N SER A 101 -27.41 -5.43 10.42
CA SER A 101 -27.87 -6.42 11.40
C SER A 101 -28.03 -5.84 12.81
N GLU A 102 -28.62 -6.64 13.71
CA GLU A 102 -28.72 -6.33 15.15
C GLU A 102 -27.35 -6.04 15.80
N GLU A 103 -26.26 -6.52 15.23
CA GLU A 103 -24.90 -6.25 15.70
C GLU A 103 -24.52 -4.76 15.60
N ALA A 104 -25.13 -4.04 14.66
CA ALA A 104 -24.98 -2.57 14.56
C ALA A 104 -25.57 -1.85 15.78
N THR A 105 -26.66 -2.37 16.33
CA THR A 105 -27.30 -1.82 17.51
C THR A 105 -26.59 -2.18 18.82
N VAL A 106 -26.05 -3.41 18.90
CA VAL A 106 -25.34 -3.91 20.10
C VAL A 106 -23.99 -3.26 20.29
N ARG A 107 -23.23 -3.02 19.20
CA ARG A 107 -21.91 -2.39 19.26
C ARG A 107 -21.93 -0.86 19.13
N GLY A 108 -23.07 -0.26 18.86
CA GLY A 108 -23.18 1.17 18.60
C GLY A 108 -22.42 1.67 17.37
N THR A 109 -21.93 0.74 16.52
CA THR A 109 -21.18 1.03 15.30
C THR A 109 -21.93 0.50 14.09
N THR A 110 -22.39 1.43 13.26
CA THR A 110 -23.07 1.09 11.99
C THR A 110 -22.12 0.84 10.82
N ILE A 111 -20.80 1.01 11.03
CA ILE A 111 -19.79 0.90 9.98
C ILE A 111 -18.63 0.04 10.49
N ARG A 112 -18.31 -1.03 9.74
CA ARG A 112 -17.11 -1.83 9.92
C ARG A 112 -16.00 -1.29 9.03
N ARG A 113 -14.84 -0.96 9.62
CA ARG A 113 -13.66 -0.43 8.90
C ARG A 113 -12.48 -1.37 9.06
N TYR A 114 -11.71 -1.52 7.98
CA TYR A 114 -10.49 -2.32 7.90
C TYR A 114 -9.26 -1.44 7.72
N LEU A 115 -9.43 -0.33 6.99
CA LEU A 115 -8.42 0.71 6.83
C LEU A 115 -9.00 2.06 7.30
N ARG A 116 -8.14 2.93 7.82
CA ARG A 116 -8.51 4.30 8.16
C ARG A 116 -8.59 5.19 6.92
N ASN A 117 -7.63 5.03 6.03
CA ASN A 117 -7.53 5.71 4.74
C ASN A 117 -6.77 4.81 3.77
N LEU A 118 -6.94 5.05 2.48
CA LEU A 118 -6.11 4.41 1.46
C LEU A 118 -4.74 5.10 1.46
N PRO A 119 -3.65 4.33 1.62
CA PRO A 119 -2.31 4.91 1.57
C PRO A 119 -1.98 5.36 0.14
N LEU A 120 -1.15 6.39 0.02
CA LEU A 120 -0.51 6.72 -1.24
C LEU A 120 0.59 5.68 -1.52
N ASP A 121 0.80 5.38 -2.80
CA ASP A 121 1.95 4.59 -3.23
C ASP A 121 3.21 5.46 -3.13
N PRO A 122 4.19 5.14 -2.26
CA PRO A 122 5.38 5.95 -2.09
C PRO A 122 6.30 5.96 -3.32
N LEU A 123 6.09 5.05 -4.28
CA LEU A 123 6.86 4.97 -5.52
C LEU A 123 6.31 5.90 -6.61
N THR A 124 4.99 6.06 -6.68
CA THR A 124 4.33 6.94 -7.66
C THR A 124 3.89 8.27 -7.06
N GLY A 125 3.79 8.37 -5.72
CA GLY A 125 3.25 9.51 -5.00
C GLY A 125 1.73 9.68 -5.15
N LYS A 126 1.02 8.68 -5.67
CA LYS A 126 -0.42 8.69 -5.96
C LYS A 126 -1.13 7.51 -5.33
N ALA A 127 -2.46 7.58 -5.26
CA ALA A 127 -3.30 6.44 -4.84
C ALA A 127 -3.75 5.62 -6.08
N ASP A 128 -2.80 5.30 -6.96
CA ASP A 128 -3.02 4.64 -8.25
C ASP A 128 -2.69 3.14 -8.18
N TRP A 129 -3.06 2.51 -7.07
CA TRP A 129 -2.89 1.07 -6.88
C TRP A 129 -3.53 0.27 -8.01
N GLN A 130 -2.82 -0.74 -8.51
CA GLN A 130 -3.35 -1.74 -9.42
C GLN A 130 -3.86 -2.94 -8.62
N PHE A 131 -4.81 -3.65 -9.20
CA PHE A 131 -5.51 -4.74 -8.53
C PHE A 131 -5.37 -6.04 -9.32
N ARG A 132 -5.53 -7.14 -8.59
CA ARG A 132 -5.66 -8.49 -9.14
C ARG A 132 -6.88 -9.15 -8.53
N CYS A 133 -7.63 -9.87 -9.35
CA CYS A 133 -8.74 -10.69 -8.89
C CYS A 133 -8.26 -12.07 -8.42
N TYR A 134 -9.07 -12.72 -7.60
CA TYR A 134 -8.78 -14.08 -7.16
C TYR A 134 -8.67 -15.08 -8.31
N LYS A 135 -9.46 -14.90 -9.38
CA LYS A 135 -9.44 -15.75 -10.57
C LYS A 135 -8.34 -15.42 -11.58
N ASP A 136 -7.65 -14.29 -11.43
CA ASP A 136 -6.61 -13.87 -12.37
C ASP A 136 -5.36 -14.73 -12.24
N ALA A 137 -4.72 -15.00 -13.38
CA ALA A 137 -3.41 -15.65 -13.36
C ALA A 137 -2.35 -14.77 -12.66
N PRO A 138 -1.33 -15.35 -12.03
CA PRO A 138 -0.29 -14.58 -11.33
C PRO A 138 0.42 -13.52 -12.18
N ASN A 139 0.47 -13.74 -13.49
CA ASN A 139 1.07 -12.83 -14.48
C ASN A 139 0.04 -12.00 -15.28
N ALA A 140 -1.22 -11.93 -14.82
CA ALA A 140 -2.24 -11.13 -15.48
C ALA A 140 -1.82 -9.66 -15.57
N SER A 141 -2.02 -9.05 -16.75
CA SER A 141 -1.66 -7.65 -17.01
C SER A 141 -2.82 -6.68 -16.76
N SER A 142 -4.04 -7.19 -16.61
CA SER A 142 -5.25 -6.41 -16.39
C SER A 142 -6.08 -6.98 -15.27
N TRP A 143 -6.75 -6.10 -14.52
CA TRP A 143 -7.71 -6.46 -13.49
C TRP A 143 -9.02 -6.98 -14.10
N CYS A 144 -9.61 -8.02 -13.54
CA CYS A 144 -10.86 -8.60 -14.02
C CYS A 144 -12.10 -7.74 -13.71
N GLY A 145 -12.02 -6.82 -12.74
CA GLY A 145 -13.11 -5.93 -12.33
C GLY A 145 -14.11 -6.50 -11.31
N ASP A 146 -13.97 -7.76 -10.88
CA ASP A 146 -14.94 -8.43 -10.02
C ASP A 146 -14.61 -8.31 -8.53
N ASP A 147 -13.32 -8.38 -8.19
CA ASP A 147 -12.86 -8.30 -6.79
C ASP A 147 -11.43 -7.78 -6.68
N VAL A 148 -11.02 -7.49 -5.45
CA VAL A 148 -9.67 -7.11 -5.09
C VAL A 148 -9.09 -8.20 -4.19
N TYR A 149 -8.40 -9.15 -4.82
CA TYR A 149 -7.66 -10.22 -4.13
C TYR A 149 -6.29 -9.73 -3.66
N ASP A 150 -5.58 -9.00 -4.54
CA ASP A 150 -4.25 -8.49 -4.27
C ASP A 150 -4.09 -7.07 -4.83
N VAL A 151 -3.14 -6.33 -4.25
CA VAL A 151 -2.79 -4.97 -4.65
C VAL A 151 -1.32 -4.90 -5.05
N MET A 152 -1.02 -4.11 -6.07
CA MET A 152 0.32 -3.90 -6.58
C MET A 152 0.52 -2.44 -7.00
N THR A 153 1.79 -2.02 -7.14
CA THR A 153 2.13 -0.68 -7.65
C THR A 153 1.91 -0.57 -9.16
N ALA A 154 1.61 0.64 -9.62
CA ALA A 154 1.67 1.01 -11.03
C ALA A 154 3.12 1.26 -11.52
N SER A 155 4.09 1.40 -10.61
CA SER A 155 5.50 1.64 -10.95
C SER A 155 6.11 0.46 -11.70
N GLN A 156 6.87 0.76 -12.76
CA GLN A 156 7.64 -0.21 -13.53
C GLN A 156 9.12 -0.25 -13.11
N GLU A 157 9.48 0.50 -12.06
CA GLU A 157 10.86 0.60 -11.60
C GLU A 157 11.35 -0.69 -10.94
N MET A 158 12.68 -0.80 -10.87
CA MET A 158 13.36 -1.91 -10.19
C MET A 158 13.79 -1.49 -8.79
N ALA A 159 13.64 -2.39 -7.85
CA ALA A 159 14.11 -2.27 -6.49
C ALA A 159 15.64 -2.32 -6.40
N LEU A 160 16.18 -2.00 -5.22
CA LEU A 160 17.62 -2.08 -4.94
C LEU A 160 18.18 -3.50 -5.04
N ASP A 161 17.33 -4.51 -4.84
CA ASP A 161 17.69 -5.94 -4.99
C ASP A 161 17.56 -6.47 -6.42
N GLY A 162 17.19 -5.62 -7.39
CA GLY A 162 17.03 -5.98 -8.80
C GLY A 162 15.69 -6.61 -9.16
N THR A 163 14.75 -6.76 -8.22
CA THR A 163 13.39 -7.22 -8.50
C THR A 163 12.51 -6.06 -8.97
N LYS A 164 11.41 -6.35 -9.67
CA LYS A 164 10.43 -5.31 -10.00
C LYS A 164 9.50 -5.08 -8.83
N TYR A 165 9.21 -3.83 -8.50
CA TYR A 165 8.26 -3.49 -7.43
C TYR A 165 6.87 -4.06 -7.65
N ARG A 166 6.45 -4.21 -8.91
CA ARG A 166 5.17 -4.80 -9.28
C ARG A 166 5.03 -6.27 -8.83
N ASP A 167 6.14 -6.97 -8.66
CA ASP A 167 6.16 -8.40 -8.32
C ASP A 167 6.20 -8.65 -6.80
N TRP A 168 6.22 -7.57 -5.99
CA TRP A 168 6.21 -7.64 -4.53
C TRP A 168 4.77 -7.82 -3.97
#